data_db70a39a578f622e8419e6269008261b
#
_entry.id   db70a39a578f622e8419e6269008261b
#
_cell.length_a   1.000
_cell.length_b   1.000
_cell.length_c   1.000
_cell.angle_alpha   90.00
_cell.angle_beta   90.00
_cell.angle_gamma   90.00
#
_symmetry.space_group_name_H-M   'P 1'
#
loop_
_entity.id
_entity.type
_entity.pdbx_description
1 polymer ?
#
loop_
_entity_poly.entity_id
_entity_poly.type
_entity_poly.pdbx_seq_one_letter_code
_entity_poly.pdbx_strand_id
1 'polypeptide(L)'
;MDAATRDPVDELIAAESPHADSVWVLGRPSLMHMAEGRVAAWADDCRDLADIPEAIRLNPLTAGDVSDSPVVWMGLPASLDELDELLGTLWRILGPDAHVVAGGRIKHMSRSMNDVAARWFNEVHASLGVRKARVLHFSSPRQRPAITGTWPRTNTVNGLTIRAHGGVFHTAGVDAGTSLLLDYLDAIAADVHSDAVDLGCGNGVISAHLARLLPQATIHATDVSWQAIDSTHLTAQANQLDIVTHWCDGLVDIPNESVDAVVTNPPFHRGTAQDHAPTLAMLADAARVLRPGGTLWCVYNNHLPWASHVQRTVGPTHQVVRNRRYTVIRTVRR
;
A
#
# COMPACT_ATOMS: atom_id res chain seq x y z
N MET A 1 29.15 -0.91 -17.90
CA MET A 1 28.09 -1.11 -16.89
C MET A 1 28.41 -2.42 -16.19
N ASP A 2 28.87 -2.30 -14.95
CA ASP A 2 29.14 -3.46 -14.12
C ASP A 2 27.87 -4.30 -14.00
N ALA A 3 28.03 -5.62 -14.07
CA ALA A 3 26.96 -6.57 -13.78
C ALA A 3 26.57 -6.44 -12.30
N ALA A 4 25.79 -5.40 -11.99
CA ALA A 4 25.09 -5.32 -10.73
C ALA A 4 24.36 -6.66 -10.57
N THR A 5 24.65 -7.38 -9.52
CA THR A 5 24.11 -8.72 -9.23
C THR A 5 22.58 -8.61 -9.30
N ARG A 6 21.99 -9.11 -10.39
CA ARG A 6 20.54 -9.13 -10.59
C ARG A 6 19.88 -9.81 -9.39
N ASP A 7 18.69 -9.35 -9.00
CA ASP A 7 17.95 -9.98 -7.91
C ASP A 7 17.64 -11.45 -8.28
N PRO A 8 18.03 -12.44 -7.47
CA PRO A 8 17.75 -13.85 -7.73
C PRO A 8 16.26 -14.17 -7.91
N VAL A 9 15.35 -13.35 -7.41
CA VAL A 9 13.91 -13.51 -7.65
C VAL A 9 13.58 -13.18 -9.10
N ASP A 10 14.12 -12.08 -9.63
CA ASP A 10 13.88 -11.65 -11.02
C ASP A 10 14.47 -12.63 -12.01
N GLU A 11 15.72 -13.06 -11.78
CA GLU A 11 16.36 -14.06 -12.63
C GLU A 11 15.57 -15.37 -12.65
N LEU A 12 15.02 -15.79 -11.51
CA LEU A 12 14.27 -17.04 -11.42
C LEU A 12 12.89 -16.93 -12.10
N ILE A 13 12.19 -15.79 -11.96
CA ILE A 13 10.93 -15.53 -12.67
C ILE A 13 11.14 -15.61 -14.17
N ALA A 14 12.14 -14.92 -14.69
CA ALA A 14 12.43 -14.93 -16.13
C ALA A 14 12.87 -16.31 -16.64
N ALA A 15 13.71 -17.04 -15.88
CA ALA A 15 14.22 -18.36 -16.27
C ALA A 15 13.14 -19.45 -16.24
N GLU A 16 12.16 -19.34 -15.35
CA GLU A 16 11.07 -20.31 -15.17
C GLU A 16 9.82 -19.95 -16.01
N SER A 17 9.82 -18.80 -16.68
CA SER A 17 8.69 -18.36 -17.50
C SER A 17 8.58 -19.18 -18.78
N PRO A 18 7.36 -19.60 -19.18
CA PRO A 18 7.13 -20.06 -20.53
C PRO A 18 7.38 -18.93 -21.53
N HIS A 19 7.73 -19.31 -22.77
CA HIS A 19 7.84 -18.34 -23.86
C HIS A 19 6.48 -17.69 -24.15
N ALA A 20 6.46 -16.36 -24.31
CA ALA A 20 5.27 -15.59 -24.61
C ALA A 20 5.59 -14.34 -25.45
N ASP A 21 4.70 -13.99 -26.39
CA ASP A 21 4.80 -12.78 -27.20
C ASP A 21 4.40 -11.51 -26.41
N SER A 22 3.73 -11.69 -25.27
CA SER A 22 3.28 -10.62 -24.39
C SER A 22 3.49 -10.99 -22.92
N VAL A 23 4.08 -10.07 -22.15
CA VAL A 23 4.38 -10.24 -20.73
C VAL A 23 3.81 -9.06 -19.94
N TRP A 24 3.09 -9.34 -18.87
CA TRP A 24 2.71 -8.35 -17.88
C TRP A 24 3.63 -8.43 -16.67
N VAL A 25 4.22 -7.33 -16.28
CA VAL A 25 5.12 -7.22 -15.12
C VAL A 25 4.42 -6.48 -14.00
N LEU A 26 4.18 -7.15 -12.87
CA LEU A 26 3.44 -6.59 -11.74
C LEU A 26 4.32 -6.51 -10.47
N GLY A 27 4.44 -5.31 -9.91
CA GLY A 27 5.11 -5.04 -8.64
C GLY A 27 6.63 -5.19 -8.63
N ARG A 28 7.27 -5.41 -9.80
CA ARG A 28 8.73 -5.55 -9.94
C ARG A 28 9.21 -4.96 -11.26
N PRO A 29 9.33 -3.62 -11.38
CA PRO A 29 9.69 -2.96 -12.64
C PRO A 29 10.99 -3.44 -13.27
N SER A 30 11.96 -3.89 -12.44
CA SER A 30 13.24 -4.47 -12.91
C SER A 30 13.08 -5.62 -13.90
N LEU A 31 11.97 -6.38 -13.82
CA LEU A 31 11.67 -7.50 -14.73
C LEU A 31 11.39 -7.05 -16.18
N MET A 32 10.97 -5.81 -16.40
CA MET A 32 10.69 -5.30 -17.76
C MET A 32 11.88 -5.46 -18.71
N HIS A 33 13.10 -5.30 -18.18
CA HIS A 33 14.34 -5.41 -18.96
C HIS A 33 14.75 -6.85 -19.29
N MET A 34 14.03 -7.83 -18.75
CA MET A 34 14.28 -9.26 -18.96
C MET A 34 13.19 -9.90 -19.83
N ALA A 35 12.09 -9.22 -20.04
CA ALA A 35 10.98 -9.69 -20.86
C ALA A 35 11.28 -9.49 -22.36
N GLU A 36 10.95 -10.49 -23.17
CA GLU A 36 10.98 -10.41 -24.62
C GLU A 36 9.56 -10.15 -25.15
N GLY A 37 9.44 -9.49 -26.31
CA GLY A 37 8.14 -9.19 -26.92
C GLY A 37 7.45 -7.94 -26.35
N ARG A 38 6.11 -7.95 -26.35
CA ARG A 38 5.30 -6.82 -25.85
C ARG A 38 5.26 -6.87 -24.32
N VAL A 39 5.49 -5.72 -23.69
CA VAL A 39 5.49 -5.59 -22.23
C VAL A 39 4.46 -4.56 -21.81
N ALA A 40 3.64 -4.92 -20.81
CA ALA A 40 2.90 -3.97 -20.00
C ALA A 40 3.33 -4.14 -18.55
N ALA A 41 3.33 -3.04 -17.77
CA ALA A 41 3.85 -3.09 -16.41
C ALA A 41 3.06 -2.22 -15.43
N TRP A 42 3.03 -2.64 -14.18
CA TRP A 42 2.39 -1.92 -13.08
C TRP A 42 3.17 -2.08 -11.77
N ALA A 43 3.19 -1.00 -11.00
CA ALA A 43 3.59 -1.02 -9.61
C ALA A 43 2.57 -0.23 -8.77
N ASP A 44 2.22 -0.75 -7.61
CA ASP A 44 1.32 -0.11 -6.65
C ASP A 44 1.99 1.08 -5.94
N ASP A 45 3.30 1.02 -5.72
CA ASP A 45 4.10 2.10 -5.15
C ASP A 45 4.42 3.14 -6.23
N CYS A 46 4.05 4.41 -6.02
CA CYS A 46 4.28 5.50 -6.97
C CYS A 46 5.77 5.69 -7.32
N ARG A 47 6.68 5.33 -6.40
CA ARG A 47 8.13 5.41 -6.62
C ARG A 47 8.60 4.36 -7.61
N ASP A 48 8.10 3.14 -7.48
CA ASP A 48 8.37 2.05 -8.41
C ASP A 48 7.68 2.28 -9.76
N LEU A 49 6.48 2.89 -9.75
CA LEU A 49 5.77 3.26 -10.98
C LEU A 49 6.52 4.32 -11.79
N ALA A 50 7.26 5.20 -11.13
CA ALA A 50 8.07 6.22 -11.81
C ALA A 50 9.11 5.62 -12.76
N ASP A 51 9.59 4.40 -12.48
CA ASP A 51 10.53 3.66 -13.32
C ASP A 51 9.86 3.00 -14.55
N ILE A 52 8.51 2.98 -14.62
CA ILE A 52 7.76 2.36 -15.71
C ILE A 52 7.39 3.43 -16.75
N PRO A 53 7.80 3.29 -18.02
CA PRO A 53 7.38 4.18 -19.09
C PRO A 53 5.85 4.25 -19.22
N GLU A 54 5.29 5.45 -19.36
CA GLU A 54 3.85 5.67 -19.37
C GLU A 54 3.13 4.85 -20.46
N ALA A 55 3.75 4.71 -21.62
CA ALA A 55 3.18 3.99 -22.78
C ALA A 55 2.89 2.49 -22.52
N ILE A 56 3.49 1.90 -21.48
CA ILE A 56 3.31 0.47 -21.14
C ILE A 56 2.66 0.28 -19.77
N ARG A 57 2.25 1.36 -19.09
CA ARG A 57 1.58 1.27 -17.78
C ARG A 57 0.19 0.64 -17.91
N LEU A 58 -0.07 -0.35 -17.06
CA LEU A 58 -1.34 -1.07 -17.01
C LEU A 58 -1.69 -1.45 -15.57
N ASN A 59 -2.68 -0.81 -14.98
CA ASN A 59 -3.19 -1.23 -13.67
C ASN A 59 -4.15 -2.42 -13.83
N PRO A 60 -3.81 -3.63 -13.35
CA PRO A 60 -4.65 -4.81 -13.50
C PRO A 60 -5.99 -4.69 -12.77
N LEU A 61 -6.06 -3.92 -11.66
CA LEU A 61 -7.28 -3.76 -10.88
C LEU A 61 -8.34 -2.92 -11.59
N THR A 62 -7.92 -2.08 -12.55
CA THR A 62 -8.83 -1.24 -13.37
C THR A 62 -8.89 -1.67 -14.83
N ALA A 63 -8.07 -2.63 -15.25
CA ALA A 63 -8.06 -3.12 -16.62
C ALA A 63 -9.37 -3.83 -16.98
N GLY A 64 -9.83 -3.61 -18.22
CA GLY A 64 -10.90 -4.39 -18.83
C GLY A 64 -10.39 -5.74 -19.36
N ASP A 65 -11.26 -6.47 -20.06
CA ASP A 65 -10.91 -7.73 -20.71
C ASP A 65 -9.73 -7.54 -21.68
N VAL A 66 -8.82 -8.50 -21.67
CA VAL A 66 -7.61 -8.50 -22.48
C VAL A 66 -7.75 -9.48 -23.64
N SER A 67 -7.56 -8.98 -24.88
CA SER A 67 -7.65 -9.83 -26.08
C SER A 67 -6.47 -10.77 -26.27
N ASP A 68 -5.32 -10.43 -25.68
CA ASP A 68 -4.11 -11.24 -25.68
C ASP A 68 -4.00 -12.03 -24.37
N SER A 69 -3.46 -13.25 -24.42
CA SER A 69 -3.17 -14.06 -23.23
C SER A 69 -1.72 -13.85 -22.81
N PRO A 70 -1.38 -12.76 -22.09
CA PRO A 70 -0.02 -12.53 -21.64
C PRO A 70 0.38 -13.54 -20.56
N VAL A 71 1.67 -13.84 -20.49
CA VAL A 71 2.24 -14.41 -19.26
C VAL A 71 2.42 -13.29 -18.25
N VAL A 72 1.99 -13.52 -17.01
CA VAL A 72 2.13 -12.54 -15.93
C VAL A 72 3.34 -12.86 -15.07
N TRP A 73 4.28 -11.94 -14.99
CA TRP A 73 5.41 -11.97 -14.06
C TRP A 73 5.12 -11.06 -12.88
N MET A 74 5.13 -11.60 -11.68
CA MET A 74 4.83 -10.78 -10.51
C MET A 74 5.70 -11.08 -9.29
N GLY A 75 5.91 -10.06 -8.45
CA GLY A 75 6.36 -10.27 -7.09
C GLY A 75 5.25 -10.90 -6.26
N LEU A 76 5.56 -11.93 -5.47
CA LEU A 76 4.58 -12.46 -4.50
C LEU A 76 4.29 -11.40 -3.43
N PRO A 77 3.04 -10.95 -3.30
CA PRO A 77 2.65 -10.04 -2.23
C PRO A 77 2.89 -10.64 -0.84
N ALA A 78 3.17 -9.78 0.14
CA ALA A 78 3.26 -10.22 1.54
C ALA A 78 1.88 -10.52 2.14
N SER A 79 0.84 -9.83 1.67
CA SER A 79 -0.56 -10.00 2.07
C SER A 79 -1.22 -11.13 1.27
N LEU A 80 -1.90 -12.05 1.98
CA LEU A 80 -2.74 -13.07 1.33
C LEU A 80 -4.00 -12.45 0.71
N ASP A 81 -4.50 -11.38 1.28
CA ASP A 81 -5.64 -10.62 0.76
C ASP A 81 -5.29 -9.95 -0.57
N GLU A 82 -4.12 -9.34 -0.67
CA GLU A 82 -3.60 -8.77 -1.92
C GLU A 82 -3.41 -9.84 -2.99
N LEU A 83 -2.85 -10.98 -2.61
CA LEU A 83 -2.68 -12.12 -3.52
C LEU A 83 -4.04 -12.63 -4.04
N ASP A 84 -5.05 -12.74 -3.16
CA ASP A 84 -6.40 -13.19 -3.52
C ASP A 84 -7.06 -12.21 -4.50
N GLU A 85 -6.98 -10.91 -4.23
CA GLU A 85 -7.54 -9.87 -5.09
C GLU A 85 -6.88 -9.84 -6.48
N LEU A 86 -5.53 -9.84 -6.52
CA LEU A 86 -4.78 -9.83 -7.78
C LEU A 86 -5.06 -11.08 -8.62
N LEU A 87 -5.01 -12.28 -8.01
CA LEU A 87 -5.28 -13.52 -8.73
C LEU A 87 -6.73 -13.61 -9.20
N GLY A 88 -7.68 -13.12 -8.39
CA GLY A 88 -9.09 -13.04 -8.79
C GLY A 88 -9.32 -12.07 -9.94
N THR A 89 -8.60 -10.96 -9.95
CA THR A 89 -8.64 -9.98 -11.04
C THR A 89 -8.02 -10.55 -12.31
N LEU A 90 -6.83 -11.13 -12.23
CA LEU A 90 -6.16 -11.79 -13.35
C LEU A 90 -7.01 -12.93 -13.92
N TRP A 91 -7.61 -13.77 -13.06
CA TRP A 91 -8.52 -14.82 -13.47
C TRP A 91 -9.71 -14.29 -14.29
N ARG A 92 -10.25 -13.12 -13.92
CA ARG A 92 -11.41 -12.52 -14.59
C ARG A 92 -11.07 -11.93 -15.96
N ILE A 93 -9.89 -11.26 -16.07
CA ILE A 93 -9.52 -10.49 -17.27
C ILE A 93 -8.66 -11.26 -18.27
N LEU A 94 -7.96 -12.31 -17.82
CA LEU A 94 -7.13 -13.15 -18.69
C LEU A 94 -7.93 -14.34 -19.25
N GLY A 95 -7.52 -14.80 -20.42
CA GLY A 95 -8.14 -15.96 -21.08
C GLY A 95 -7.83 -17.30 -20.40
N PRO A 96 -8.36 -18.41 -20.97
CA PRO A 96 -8.21 -19.75 -20.40
C PRO A 96 -6.76 -20.26 -20.35
N ASP A 97 -5.88 -19.69 -21.15
CA ASP A 97 -4.46 -20.02 -21.22
C ASP A 97 -3.60 -19.16 -20.29
N ALA A 98 -4.23 -18.43 -19.35
CA ALA A 98 -3.53 -17.58 -18.40
C ALA A 98 -2.46 -18.34 -17.61
N HIS A 99 -1.26 -17.80 -17.58
CA HIS A 99 -0.13 -18.30 -16.81
C HIS A 99 0.50 -17.18 -16.00
N VAL A 100 0.59 -17.41 -14.68
CA VAL A 100 1.19 -16.46 -13.75
C VAL A 100 2.45 -17.08 -13.15
N VAL A 101 3.56 -16.36 -13.22
CA VAL A 101 4.87 -16.72 -12.65
C VAL A 101 5.17 -15.73 -11.53
N ALA A 102 4.94 -16.16 -10.29
CA ALA A 102 5.01 -15.30 -9.12
C ALA A 102 6.23 -15.64 -8.24
N GLY A 103 7.17 -14.72 -8.10
CA GLY A 103 8.43 -14.97 -7.38
C GLY A 103 8.54 -14.24 -6.05
N GLY A 104 9.28 -14.86 -5.13
CA GLY A 104 9.57 -14.26 -3.83
C GLY A 104 10.76 -14.88 -3.10
N ARG A 105 11.21 -14.20 -2.04
CA ARG A 105 12.21 -14.78 -1.13
C ARG A 105 11.55 -15.85 -0.27
N ILE A 106 12.14 -17.05 -0.20
CA ILE A 106 11.58 -18.22 0.53
C ILE A 106 11.16 -17.88 1.96
N LYS A 107 11.93 -17.04 2.66
CA LYS A 107 11.63 -16.63 4.04
C LYS A 107 10.31 -15.86 4.21
N HIS A 108 9.76 -15.32 3.11
CA HIS A 108 8.49 -14.57 3.09
C HIS A 108 7.34 -15.38 2.47
N MET A 109 7.61 -16.60 2.01
CA MET A 109 6.59 -17.46 1.42
C MET A 109 5.94 -18.35 2.47
N SER A 110 4.64 -18.59 2.33
CA SER A 110 3.88 -19.51 3.16
C SER A 110 3.07 -20.49 2.30
N ARG A 111 2.70 -21.64 2.87
CA ARG A 111 1.80 -22.60 2.19
C ARG A 111 0.44 -22.00 1.88
N SER A 112 -0.02 -21.06 2.70
CA SER A 112 -1.30 -20.37 2.49
C SER A 112 -1.35 -19.60 1.16
N MET A 113 -0.21 -19.19 0.58
CA MET A 113 -0.17 -18.59 -0.77
C MET A 113 -0.63 -19.59 -1.84
N ASN A 114 -0.25 -20.88 -1.71
CA ASN A 114 -0.73 -21.94 -2.61
C ASN A 114 -2.23 -22.17 -2.43
N ASP A 115 -2.73 -22.12 -1.18
CA ASP A 115 -4.16 -22.31 -0.88
C ASP A 115 -4.99 -21.17 -1.47
N VAL A 116 -4.49 -19.94 -1.43
CA VAL A 116 -5.11 -18.78 -2.08
C VAL A 116 -5.14 -18.97 -3.60
N ALA A 117 -4.00 -19.29 -4.21
CA ALA A 117 -3.89 -19.49 -5.66
C ALA A 117 -4.80 -20.63 -6.15
N ALA A 118 -4.92 -21.71 -5.37
CA ALA A 118 -5.78 -22.87 -5.70
C ALA A 118 -7.28 -22.54 -5.71
N ARG A 119 -7.71 -21.36 -5.23
CA ARG A 119 -9.10 -20.89 -5.39
C ARG A 119 -9.40 -20.51 -6.84
N TRP A 120 -8.39 -19.97 -7.53
CA TRP A 120 -8.51 -19.36 -8.85
C TRP A 120 -7.99 -20.26 -9.99
N PHE A 121 -6.95 -21.09 -9.71
CA PHE A 121 -6.26 -21.90 -10.67
C PHE A 121 -6.30 -23.38 -10.27
N ASN A 122 -6.39 -24.29 -11.26
CA ASN A 122 -6.35 -25.74 -11.04
C ASN A 122 -4.93 -26.23 -10.81
N GLU A 123 -3.95 -25.59 -11.43
CA GLU A 123 -2.56 -25.97 -11.36
C GLU A 123 -1.79 -24.91 -10.57
N VAL A 124 -1.21 -25.34 -9.45
CA VAL A 124 -0.40 -24.51 -8.56
C VAL A 124 0.85 -25.32 -8.23
N HIS A 125 1.99 -24.88 -8.73
CA HIS A 125 3.24 -25.54 -8.44
C HIS A 125 4.30 -24.58 -7.95
N ALA A 126 5.24 -25.10 -7.11
CA ALA A 126 6.39 -24.35 -6.64
C ALA A 126 7.66 -24.89 -7.34
N SER A 127 8.49 -23.99 -7.86
CA SER A 127 9.80 -24.34 -8.39
C SER A 127 10.76 -24.83 -7.29
N LEU A 128 11.94 -25.34 -7.68
CA LEU A 128 13.02 -25.53 -6.72
C LEU A 128 13.55 -24.19 -6.24
N GLY A 129 13.96 -24.14 -4.98
CA GLY A 129 14.57 -22.92 -4.41
C GLY A 129 15.98 -22.69 -4.95
N VAL A 130 16.24 -21.49 -5.48
CA VAL A 130 17.55 -21.08 -5.99
C VAL A 130 17.97 -19.79 -5.31
N ARG A 131 19.17 -19.74 -4.70
CA ARG A 131 19.71 -18.54 -4.01
C ARG A 131 18.70 -17.87 -3.05
N LYS A 132 17.95 -18.68 -2.29
CA LYS A 132 16.88 -18.25 -1.35
C LYS A 132 15.67 -17.57 -2.02
N ALA A 133 15.54 -17.68 -3.35
CA ALA A 133 14.37 -17.32 -4.13
C ALA A 133 13.59 -18.58 -4.53
N ARG A 134 12.30 -18.43 -4.78
CA ARG A 134 11.42 -19.47 -5.32
C ARG A 134 10.31 -18.80 -6.13
N VAL A 135 9.82 -19.52 -7.13
CA VAL A 135 8.68 -19.13 -7.96
C VAL A 135 7.51 -20.06 -7.69
N LEU A 136 6.31 -19.52 -7.74
CA LEU A 136 5.05 -20.24 -7.83
C LEU A 136 4.47 -20.03 -9.23
N HIS A 137 4.03 -21.10 -9.86
CA HIS A 137 3.32 -21.07 -11.14
C HIS A 137 1.85 -21.31 -10.89
N PHE A 138 1.01 -20.50 -11.53
CA PHE A 138 -0.44 -20.64 -11.52
C PHE A 138 -0.93 -20.72 -12.96
N SER A 139 -1.57 -21.84 -13.32
CA SER A 139 -2.10 -22.08 -14.67
C SER A 139 -3.43 -22.83 -14.62
N SER A 140 -4.05 -23.00 -15.80
CA SER A 140 -5.35 -23.64 -15.92
C SER A 140 -6.43 -22.95 -15.04
N PRO A 141 -6.87 -21.72 -15.36
CA PRO A 141 -7.90 -21.02 -14.59
C PRO A 141 -9.13 -21.90 -14.35
N ARG A 142 -9.69 -21.84 -13.15
CA ARG A 142 -10.87 -22.63 -12.79
C ARG A 142 -12.09 -22.13 -13.53
N GLN A 143 -12.94 -23.02 -14.03
CA GLN A 143 -14.26 -22.64 -14.56
C GLN A 143 -15.19 -22.05 -13.48
N ARG A 144 -15.04 -22.51 -12.22
CA ARG A 144 -15.80 -22.03 -11.05
C ARG A 144 -14.84 -21.86 -9.89
N PRO A 145 -14.31 -20.64 -9.68
CA PRO A 145 -13.40 -20.37 -8.59
C PRO A 145 -14.14 -20.43 -7.24
N ALA A 146 -13.41 -20.79 -6.19
CA ALA A 146 -13.90 -20.78 -4.81
C ALA A 146 -13.84 -19.36 -4.22
N ILE A 147 -14.76 -18.50 -4.64
CA ILE A 147 -14.81 -17.09 -4.22
C ILE A 147 -15.22 -17.01 -2.75
N THR A 148 -14.39 -16.37 -1.92
CA THR A 148 -14.62 -16.16 -0.48
C THR A 148 -15.20 -14.79 -0.14
N GLY A 149 -15.53 -14.00 -1.15
CA GLY A 149 -16.08 -12.65 -1.05
C GLY A 149 -15.69 -11.79 -2.25
N THR A 150 -16.16 -10.57 -2.27
CA THR A 150 -15.85 -9.58 -3.31
C THR A 150 -14.76 -8.64 -2.85
N TRP A 151 -13.97 -8.16 -3.80
CA TRP A 151 -13.00 -7.08 -3.60
C TRP A 151 -13.53 -5.78 -4.25
N PRO A 152 -13.25 -4.60 -3.70
CA PRO A 152 -12.66 -4.35 -2.37
C PRO A 152 -13.52 -4.84 -1.20
N ARG A 153 -12.89 -5.23 -0.07
CA ARG A 153 -13.59 -5.63 1.15
C ARG A 153 -14.32 -4.44 1.76
N THR A 154 -15.47 -4.72 2.39
CA THR A 154 -16.27 -3.71 3.07
C THR A 154 -16.49 -4.12 4.53
N ASN A 155 -16.35 -3.15 5.43
CA ASN A 155 -16.62 -3.31 6.86
C ASN A 155 -17.17 -2.00 7.44
N THR A 156 -17.77 -2.07 8.64
CA THR A 156 -18.24 -0.88 9.36
C THR A 156 -17.34 -0.65 10.58
N VAL A 157 -16.78 0.55 10.69
CA VAL A 157 -15.92 0.97 11.81
C VAL A 157 -16.43 2.29 12.37
N ASN A 158 -16.84 2.31 13.63
CA ASN A 158 -17.34 3.51 14.32
C ASN A 158 -18.40 4.28 13.51
N GLY A 159 -19.32 3.55 12.85
CA GLY A 159 -20.38 4.12 12.04
C GLY A 159 -19.95 4.69 10.68
N LEU A 160 -18.76 4.34 10.19
CA LEU A 160 -18.29 4.58 8.83
C LEU A 160 -18.19 3.27 8.06
N THR A 161 -18.58 3.30 6.80
CA THR A 161 -18.37 2.19 5.86
C THR A 161 -16.95 2.31 5.30
N ILE A 162 -16.06 1.38 5.65
CA ILE A 162 -14.70 1.29 5.16
C ILE A 162 -14.66 0.30 4.00
N ARG A 163 -14.07 0.71 2.88
CA ARG A 163 -13.86 -0.12 1.69
C ARG A 163 -12.38 -0.15 1.35
N ALA A 164 -11.81 -1.35 1.22
CA ALA A 164 -10.37 -1.45 1.02
C ALA A 164 -9.94 -2.63 0.15
N HIS A 165 -8.91 -2.39 -0.65
CA HIS A 165 -8.14 -3.38 -1.40
C HIS A 165 -7.33 -4.29 -0.48
N GLY A 166 -6.92 -5.46 -1.00
CA GLY A 166 -6.21 -6.48 -0.23
C GLY A 166 -4.77 -6.13 0.15
N GLY A 167 -4.13 -5.21 -0.59
CA GLY A 167 -2.78 -4.72 -0.28
C GLY A 167 -2.73 -3.67 0.84
N VAL A 168 -3.88 -3.13 1.23
CA VAL A 168 -3.95 -2.11 2.28
C VAL A 168 -3.78 -2.73 3.66
N PHE A 169 -2.99 -2.07 4.50
CA PHE A 169 -2.74 -2.50 5.88
C PHE A 169 -4.04 -2.66 6.67
N HIS A 170 -4.25 -3.83 7.28
CA HIS A 170 -5.50 -4.26 7.92
C HIS A 170 -6.74 -4.30 7.01
N THR A 171 -6.58 -4.17 5.71
CA THR A 171 -7.67 -4.22 4.72
C THR A 171 -8.80 -3.24 5.14
N ALA A 172 -10.04 -3.68 5.30
CA ALA A 172 -11.15 -2.85 5.77
C ALA A 172 -11.28 -2.80 7.31
N GLY A 173 -10.27 -3.20 8.04
CA GLY A 173 -10.20 -3.14 9.51
C GLY A 173 -9.46 -1.93 10.04
N VAL A 174 -9.28 -1.90 11.36
CA VAL A 174 -8.47 -0.88 12.07
C VAL A 174 -7.50 -1.57 12.99
N ASP A 175 -6.22 -1.18 12.93
CA ASP A 175 -5.22 -1.67 13.86
C ASP A 175 -5.32 -0.97 15.23
N ALA A 176 -4.67 -1.56 16.24
CA ALA A 176 -4.75 -1.03 17.61
C ALA A 176 -4.05 0.32 17.79
N GLY A 177 -3.08 0.68 16.92
CA GLY A 177 -2.45 2.00 16.92
C GLY A 177 -3.39 3.06 16.37
N THR A 178 -3.98 2.82 15.20
CA THR A 178 -5.01 3.68 14.62
C THR A 178 -6.20 3.82 15.56
N SER A 179 -6.70 2.72 16.15
CA SER A 179 -7.78 2.77 17.13
C SER A 179 -7.47 3.71 18.31
N LEU A 180 -6.24 3.63 18.85
CA LEU A 180 -5.81 4.53 19.93
C LEU A 180 -5.74 5.98 19.48
N LEU A 181 -5.35 6.26 18.23
CA LEU A 181 -5.31 7.62 17.67
C LEU A 181 -6.73 8.17 17.47
N LEU A 182 -7.67 7.32 17.02
CA LEU A 182 -9.07 7.68 16.83
C LEU A 182 -9.78 8.08 18.15
N ASP A 183 -9.32 7.60 19.30
CA ASP A 183 -9.85 8.03 20.61
C ASP A 183 -9.57 9.53 20.90
N TYR A 184 -8.69 10.17 20.14
CA TYR A 184 -8.30 11.57 20.29
C TYR A 184 -8.75 12.47 19.13
N LEU A 185 -9.68 12.00 18.30
CA LEU A 185 -10.15 12.74 17.12
C LEU A 185 -10.69 14.14 17.45
N ASP A 186 -11.41 14.31 18.56
CA ASP A 186 -11.93 15.63 18.97
C ASP A 186 -10.78 16.61 19.30
N ALA A 187 -9.70 16.11 19.92
CA ALA A 187 -8.52 16.93 20.21
C ALA A 187 -7.73 17.24 18.92
N ILE A 188 -7.67 16.31 17.98
CA ILE A 188 -7.07 16.53 16.64
C ILE A 188 -7.90 17.58 15.89
N ALA A 189 -9.21 17.43 15.87
CA ALA A 189 -10.13 18.33 15.19
C ALA A 189 -10.06 19.77 15.75
N ALA A 190 -9.84 19.92 17.06
CA ALA A 190 -9.66 21.25 17.67
C ALA A 190 -8.39 21.98 17.19
N ASP A 191 -7.41 21.27 16.65
CA ASP A 191 -6.19 21.86 16.07
C ASP A 191 -6.37 22.25 14.58
N VAL A 192 -7.48 21.87 13.93
CA VAL A 192 -7.72 22.09 12.49
C VAL A 192 -8.67 23.28 12.29
N HIS A 193 -8.26 24.25 11.50
CA HIS A 193 -9.05 25.43 11.16
C HIS A 193 -9.53 25.43 9.71
N SER A 194 -8.71 24.92 8.80
CA SER A 194 -9.02 24.88 7.36
C SER A 194 -8.56 23.62 6.65
N ASP A 195 -7.36 23.10 6.98
CA ASP A 195 -6.75 22.00 6.22
C ASP A 195 -6.03 21.01 7.15
N ALA A 196 -6.22 19.72 6.92
CA ALA A 196 -5.48 18.66 7.59
C ALA A 196 -5.02 17.58 6.60
N VAL A 197 -3.94 16.87 6.94
CA VAL A 197 -3.40 15.76 6.14
C VAL A 197 -3.37 14.48 6.97
N ASP A 198 -3.93 13.42 6.40
CA ASP A 198 -3.73 12.03 6.82
C ASP A 198 -2.55 11.46 6.04
N LEU A 199 -1.39 11.35 6.67
CA LEU A 199 -0.15 10.91 6.07
C LEU A 199 0.02 9.39 6.20
N GLY A 200 0.01 8.69 5.07
CA GLY A 200 -0.07 7.23 5.01
C GLY A 200 -1.50 6.75 5.29
N CYS A 201 -2.45 7.20 4.47
CA CYS A 201 -3.89 7.12 4.74
C CYS A 201 -4.45 5.69 4.74
N GLY A 202 -3.79 4.73 4.07
CA GLY A 202 -4.22 3.34 4.02
C GLY A 202 -5.66 3.18 3.51
N ASN A 203 -6.58 2.70 4.35
CA ASN A 203 -7.99 2.53 3.99
C ASN A 203 -8.86 3.79 4.20
N GLY A 204 -8.23 4.92 4.54
CA GLY A 204 -8.90 6.20 4.72
C GLY A 204 -9.72 6.35 6.00
N VAL A 205 -9.57 5.47 6.98
CA VAL A 205 -10.37 5.54 8.21
C VAL A 205 -10.13 6.82 9.00
N ILE A 206 -8.89 7.29 9.12
CA ILE A 206 -8.56 8.55 9.79
C ILE A 206 -9.12 9.72 8.98
N SER A 207 -8.82 9.77 7.68
CA SER A 207 -9.33 10.80 6.76
C SER A 207 -10.86 10.92 6.81
N ALA A 208 -11.57 9.79 6.77
CA ALA A 208 -13.03 9.78 6.79
C ALA A 208 -13.63 10.24 8.12
N HIS A 209 -13.00 9.90 9.25
CA HIS A 209 -13.40 10.43 10.55
C HIS A 209 -13.18 11.95 10.65
N LEU A 210 -12.03 12.44 10.19
CA LEU A 210 -11.74 13.89 10.17
C LEU A 210 -12.72 14.64 9.25
N ALA A 211 -12.95 14.17 8.03
CA ALA A 211 -13.89 14.79 7.09
C ALA A 211 -15.32 14.85 7.66
N ARG A 212 -15.76 13.81 8.38
CA ARG A 212 -17.06 13.79 9.05
C ARG A 212 -17.16 14.78 10.19
N LEU A 213 -16.10 14.95 10.97
CA LEU A 213 -16.05 15.89 12.11
C LEU A 213 -15.89 17.34 11.66
N LEU A 214 -15.21 17.57 10.55
CA LEU A 214 -14.79 18.87 10.05
C LEU A 214 -15.32 19.13 8.63
N PRO A 215 -16.65 19.24 8.44
CA PRO A 215 -17.25 19.35 7.11
C PRO A 215 -16.89 20.65 6.36
N GLN A 216 -16.25 21.61 7.01
CA GLN A 216 -15.79 22.89 6.43
C GLN A 216 -14.27 22.90 6.14
N ALA A 217 -13.55 21.88 6.60
CA ALA A 217 -12.11 21.77 6.37
C ALA A 217 -11.82 20.88 5.13
N THR A 218 -10.71 21.16 4.46
CA THR A 218 -10.18 20.28 3.42
C THR A 218 -9.33 19.19 4.07
N ILE A 219 -9.73 17.94 3.88
CA ILE A 219 -8.96 16.80 4.35
C ILE A 219 -8.18 16.22 3.17
N HIS A 220 -6.86 16.29 3.25
CA HIS A 220 -5.94 15.65 2.33
C HIS A 220 -5.55 14.27 2.85
N ALA A 221 -5.41 13.31 1.95
CA ALA A 221 -4.95 11.96 2.25
C ALA A 221 -3.80 11.58 1.32
N THR A 222 -2.64 11.23 1.86
CA THR A 222 -1.46 10.86 1.06
C THR A 222 -1.05 9.42 1.32
N ASP A 223 -0.67 8.70 0.28
CA ASP A 223 -0.04 7.38 0.39
C ASP A 223 0.80 7.07 -0.86
N VAL A 224 1.84 6.25 -0.70
CA VAL A 224 2.64 5.74 -1.83
C VAL A 224 1.92 4.65 -2.61
N SER A 225 0.96 3.97 -2.01
CA SER A 225 0.20 2.85 -2.57
C SER A 225 -1.03 3.34 -3.30
N TRP A 226 -1.18 2.97 -4.57
CA TRP A 226 -2.39 3.20 -5.34
C TRP A 226 -3.61 2.55 -4.69
N GLN A 227 -3.44 1.30 -4.19
CA GLN A 227 -4.53 0.59 -3.51
C GLN A 227 -4.99 1.32 -2.25
N ALA A 228 -4.09 1.98 -1.52
CA ALA A 228 -4.46 2.80 -0.37
C ALA A 228 -5.24 4.06 -0.79
N ILE A 229 -4.78 4.74 -1.83
CA ILE A 229 -5.46 5.93 -2.38
C ILE A 229 -6.86 5.58 -2.89
N ASP A 230 -7.00 4.52 -3.70
CA ASP A 230 -8.31 4.09 -4.19
C ASP A 230 -9.22 3.61 -3.06
N SER A 231 -8.68 2.91 -2.07
CA SER A 231 -9.44 2.51 -0.86
C SER A 231 -9.95 3.71 -0.09
N THR A 232 -9.13 4.76 0.07
CA THR A 232 -9.55 6.03 0.70
C THR A 232 -10.65 6.70 -0.11
N HIS A 233 -10.54 6.74 -1.43
CA HIS A 233 -11.56 7.27 -2.33
C HIS A 233 -12.87 6.48 -2.22
N LEU A 234 -12.83 5.16 -2.24
CA LEU A 234 -13.99 4.28 -2.09
C LEU A 234 -14.64 4.41 -0.69
N THR A 235 -13.84 4.61 0.35
CA THR A 235 -14.31 4.88 1.71
C THR A 235 -15.01 6.23 1.78
N ALA A 236 -14.42 7.29 1.20
CA ALA A 236 -15.03 8.61 1.12
C ALA A 236 -16.39 8.57 0.38
N GLN A 237 -16.42 7.93 -0.78
CA GLN A 237 -17.62 7.75 -1.59
C GLN A 237 -18.74 7.02 -0.84
N ALA A 238 -18.40 5.91 -0.14
CA ALA A 238 -19.37 5.11 0.62
C ALA A 238 -20.01 5.89 1.77
N ASN A 239 -19.37 6.95 2.27
CA ASN A 239 -19.84 7.79 3.37
C ASN A 239 -20.25 9.21 2.93
N GLN A 240 -20.25 9.51 1.62
CA GLN A 240 -20.59 10.84 1.07
C GLN A 240 -19.70 11.96 1.67
N LEU A 241 -18.40 11.69 1.75
CA LEU A 241 -17.40 12.61 2.27
C LEU A 241 -16.49 13.13 1.15
N ASP A 242 -16.03 14.37 1.26
CA ASP A 242 -15.03 14.94 0.37
C ASP A 242 -13.65 14.80 0.99
N ILE A 243 -12.75 14.09 0.30
CA ILE A 243 -11.35 13.88 0.69
C ILE A 243 -10.49 14.06 -0.55
N VAL A 244 -9.48 14.92 -0.46
CA VAL A 244 -8.52 15.15 -1.54
C VAL A 244 -7.39 14.13 -1.40
N THR A 245 -7.31 13.19 -2.33
CA THR A 245 -6.31 12.11 -2.29
C THR A 245 -5.09 12.45 -3.16
N HIS A 246 -3.89 12.08 -2.68
CA HIS A 246 -2.61 12.30 -3.35
C HIS A 246 -1.83 10.98 -3.38
N TRP A 247 -1.64 10.42 -4.56
CA TRP A 247 -0.79 9.24 -4.75
C TRP A 247 0.67 9.67 -4.91
N CYS A 248 1.36 9.84 -3.80
CA CYS A 248 2.70 10.42 -3.77
C CYS A 248 3.57 9.87 -2.63
N ASP A 249 4.87 10.14 -2.68
CA ASP A 249 5.80 9.79 -1.59
C ASP A 249 5.74 10.82 -0.46
N GLY A 250 5.20 10.41 0.67
CA GLY A 250 5.07 11.25 1.86
C GLY A 250 4.17 12.47 1.64
N LEU A 251 4.73 13.67 1.73
CA LEU A 251 4.00 14.95 1.64
C LEU A 251 4.44 15.80 0.43
N VAL A 252 5.06 15.19 -0.59
CA VAL A 252 5.66 15.94 -1.71
C VAL A 252 4.66 16.81 -2.46
N ASP A 253 3.41 16.41 -2.57
CA ASP A 253 2.33 17.14 -3.25
C ASP A 253 1.63 18.15 -2.34
N ILE A 254 1.98 18.19 -1.06
CA ILE A 254 1.40 19.16 -0.10
C ILE A 254 2.27 20.42 -0.06
N PRO A 255 1.71 21.61 -0.31
CA PRO A 255 2.47 22.85 -0.31
C PRO A 255 3.05 23.19 1.06
N ASN A 256 4.10 24.02 1.06
CA ASN A 256 4.69 24.52 2.31
C ASN A 256 3.67 25.35 3.07
N GLU A 257 3.65 25.23 4.41
CA GLU A 257 2.84 26.05 5.32
C GLU A 257 1.35 26.12 4.93
N SER A 258 0.80 25.00 4.45
CA SER A 258 -0.55 24.93 3.91
C SER A 258 -1.57 24.22 4.79
N VAL A 259 -1.13 23.50 5.83
CA VAL A 259 -2.03 22.69 6.66
C VAL A 259 -1.89 23.01 8.15
N ASP A 260 -2.99 22.86 8.90
CA ASP A 260 -3.05 23.10 10.35
C ASP A 260 -2.62 21.86 11.13
N ALA A 261 -2.92 20.66 10.59
CA ALA A 261 -2.56 19.40 11.23
C ALA A 261 -2.09 18.35 10.23
N VAL A 262 -1.10 17.56 10.64
CA VAL A 262 -0.70 16.30 10.02
C VAL A 262 -1.00 15.19 11.01
N VAL A 263 -1.74 14.16 10.57
CA VAL A 263 -2.12 13.00 11.38
C VAL A 263 -1.56 11.76 10.73
N THR A 264 -0.94 10.85 11.51
CA THR A 264 -0.32 9.67 10.92
C THR A 264 -0.23 8.48 11.88
N ASN A 265 -0.44 7.30 11.32
CA ASN A 265 0.01 6.02 11.87
C ASN A 265 1.05 5.44 10.89
N PRO A 266 2.31 5.87 10.95
CA PRO A 266 3.29 5.59 9.91
C PRO A 266 3.69 4.12 9.88
N PRO A 267 4.14 3.58 8.73
CA PRO A 267 4.56 2.20 8.61
C PRO A 267 5.78 1.91 9.49
N PHE A 268 5.67 0.89 10.37
CA PHE A 268 6.74 0.51 11.29
C PHE A 268 7.73 -0.48 10.69
N HIS A 269 7.41 -1.10 9.55
CA HIS A 269 8.16 -2.23 8.98
C HIS A 269 8.18 -2.14 7.44
N ARG A 270 9.12 -1.38 6.88
CA ARG A 270 9.55 -1.58 5.49
C ARG A 270 11.03 -1.93 5.50
N GLY A 271 11.36 -3.19 5.19
CA GLY A 271 12.74 -3.67 5.12
C GLY A 271 13.21 -4.47 6.34
N THR A 272 14.51 -4.77 6.38
CA THR A 272 15.16 -5.42 7.52
C THR A 272 15.07 -4.54 8.75
N ALA A 273 14.95 -5.13 9.93
CA ALA A 273 14.57 -4.58 11.23
C ALA A 273 15.29 -3.29 11.75
N GLN A 274 16.00 -2.53 10.93
CA GLN A 274 16.82 -1.40 11.36
C GLN A 274 16.72 -0.13 10.48
N ASP A 275 16.00 -0.12 9.36
CA ASP A 275 15.92 1.09 8.53
C ASP A 275 14.62 1.87 8.80
N HIS A 276 14.67 2.75 9.81
CA HIS A 276 13.60 3.71 10.10
C HIS A 276 13.83 5.07 9.42
N ALA A 277 14.92 5.25 8.70
CA ALA A 277 15.29 6.54 8.10
C ALA A 277 14.21 7.11 7.17
N PRO A 278 13.55 6.34 6.29
CA PRO A 278 12.47 6.87 5.45
C PRO A 278 11.29 7.39 6.27
N THR A 279 10.85 6.64 7.28
CA THR A 279 9.75 7.07 8.15
C THR A 279 10.11 8.33 8.96
N LEU A 280 11.34 8.40 9.45
CA LEU A 280 11.80 9.58 10.18
C LEU A 280 11.95 10.81 9.28
N ALA A 281 12.36 10.63 8.02
CA ALA A 281 12.38 11.69 7.02
C ALA A 281 10.96 12.20 6.70
N MET A 282 10.01 11.28 6.52
CA MET A 282 8.60 11.59 6.31
C MET A 282 8.00 12.38 7.49
N LEU A 283 8.28 11.98 8.74
CA LEU A 283 7.85 12.72 9.93
C LEU A 283 8.52 14.11 10.03
N ALA A 284 9.76 14.24 9.61
CA ALA A 284 10.46 15.51 9.59
C ALA A 284 9.89 16.47 8.52
N ASP A 285 9.42 15.95 7.37
CA ASP A 285 8.79 16.75 6.32
C ASP A 285 7.45 17.38 6.75
N ALA A 286 6.81 16.84 7.79
CA ALA A 286 5.64 17.50 8.39
C ALA A 286 5.92 18.94 8.82
N ALA A 287 7.15 19.27 9.24
CA ALA A 287 7.53 20.64 9.58
C ALA A 287 7.45 21.62 8.40
N ARG A 288 7.63 21.13 7.17
CA ARG A 288 7.55 21.93 5.95
C ARG A 288 6.11 22.32 5.62
N VAL A 289 5.19 21.37 5.70
CA VAL A 289 3.80 21.56 5.27
C VAL A 289 2.90 22.19 6.33
N LEU A 290 3.21 22.00 7.61
CA LEU A 290 2.47 22.60 8.71
C LEU A 290 2.62 24.12 8.68
N ARG A 291 1.56 24.87 8.94
CA ARG A 291 1.61 26.31 9.26
C ARG A 291 2.37 26.51 10.57
N PRO A 292 2.98 27.70 10.82
CA PRO A 292 3.52 28.03 12.13
C PRO A 292 2.46 27.82 13.24
N GLY A 293 2.79 27.06 14.27
CA GLY A 293 1.84 26.66 15.32
C GLY A 293 0.95 25.46 14.98
N GLY A 294 0.96 24.98 13.75
CA GLY A 294 0.27 23.74 13.34
C GLY A 294 0.81 22.49 14.04
N THR A 295 0.08 21.38 13.99
CA THR A 295 0.35 20.21 14.83
C THR A 295 0.59 18.93 14.04
N LEU A 296 1.55 18.11 14.50
CA LEU A 296 1.73 16.73 14.09
C LEU A 296 1.20 15.81 15.17
N TRP A 297 0.22 14.98 14.82
CA TRP A 297 -0.29 13.88 15.62
C TRP A 297 0.22 12.55 15.07
N CYS A 298 0.94 11.80 15.90
CA CYS A 298 1.55 10.54 15.45
C CYS A 298 1.36 9.45 16.50
N VAL A 299 0.91 8.26 16.07
CA VAL A 299 0.93 7.05 16.89
C VAL A 299 2.08 6.17 16.43
N TYR A 300 2.79 5.55 17.38
CA TYR A 300 3.90 4.64 17.08
C TYR A 300 4.13 3.62 18.19
N ASN A 301 4.87 2.56 17.89
CA ASN A 301 5.22 1.51 18.85
C ASN A 301 6.21 2.02 19.94
N ASN A 302 5.97 1.69 21.21
CA ASN A 302 6.71 2.16 22.37
C ASN A 302 8.23 1.91 22.36
N HIS A 303 8.71 0.94 21.59
CA HIS A 303 10.13 0.64 21.49
C HIS A 303 10.89 1.58 20.54
N LEU A 304 10.17 2.43 19.81
CA LEU A 304 10.74 3.36 18.84
C LEU A 304 10.99 4.73 19.51
N PRO A 305 12.18 5.32 19.40
CA PRO A 305 12.52 6.60 20.03
C PRO A 305 12.09 7.80 19.19
N TRP A 306 10.89 7.76 18.56
CA TRP A 306 10.48 8.77 17.59
C TRP A 306 10.13 10.13 18.17
N ALA A 307 9.61 10.18 19.40
CA ALA A 307 9.29 11.45 20.05
C ALA A 307 10.48 12.41 20.07
N SER A 308 11.69 11.92 20.42
CA SER A 308 12.89 12.77 20.44
C SER A 308 13.37 13.19 19.05
N HIS A 309 13.12 12.40 18.01
CA HIS A 309 13.40 12.79 16.63
C HIS A 309 12.43 13.91 16.20
N VAL A 310 11.13 13.71 16.35
CA VAL A 310 10.09 14.67 15.99
C VAL A 310 10.27 15.99 16.77
N GLN A 311 10.64 15.92 18.05
CA GLN A 311 10.93 17.10 18.85
C GLN A 311 12.09 17.96 18.29
N ARG A 312 13.10 17.32 17.70
CA ARG A 312 14.23 18.04 17.09
C ARG A 312 13.89 18.61 15.71
N THR A 313 13.10 17.88 14.92
CA THR A 313 12.85 18.20 13.51
C THR A 313 11.60 19.05 13.29
N VAL A 314 10.56 18.88 14.10
CA VAL A 314 9.29 19.61 13.97
C VAL A 314 9.13 20.64 15.08
N GLY A 315 9.22 20.25 16.37
CA GLY A 315 9.09 21.20 17.47
C GLY A 315 8.72 20.56 18.81
N PRO A 316 8.28 21.37 19.80
CA PRO A 316 7.88 20.88 21.13
C PRO A 316 6.87 19.73 21.03
N THR A 317 7.21 18.61 21.66
CA THR A 317 6.47 17.36 21.57
C THR A 317 5.96 16.95 22.95
N HIS A 318 4.67 16.62 23.03
CA HIS A 318 4.01 16.13 24.22
C HIS A 318 3.48 14.72 23.99
N GLN A 319 3.70 13.84 24.96
CA GLN A 319 3.05 12.53 24.98
C GLN A 319 1.60 12.72 25.42
N VAL A 320 0.65 12.41 24.55
CA VAL A 320 -0.79 12.52 24.83
C VAL A 320 -1.24 11.30 25.65
N VAL A 321 -0.90 10.10 25.15
CA VAL A 321 -1.20 8.84 25.82
C VAL A 321 -0.15 7.79 25.52
N ARG A 322 0.01 6.84 26.41
CA ARG A 322 0.82 5.64 26.23
C ARG A 322 0.11 4.44 26.85
N ASN A 323 -0.03 3.38 26.05
CA ASN A 323 -0.49 2.07 26.52
C ASN A 323 0.67 1.06 26.51
N ARG A 324 0.38 -0.25 26.61
CA ARG A 324 1.42 -1.29 26.62
C ARG A 324 2.22 -1.39 25.31
N ARG A 325 1.67 -0.98 24.16
CA ARG A 325 2.26 -1.17 22.82
C ARG A 325 2.54 0.14 22.10
N TYR A 326 1.68 1.14 22.27
CA TYR A 326 1.64 2.36 21.46
C TYR A 326 1.75 3.60 22.30
N THR A 327 2.35 4.62 21.72
CA THR A 327 2.36 6.01 22.22
C THR A 327 1.76 6.92 21.16
N VAL A 328 0.87 7.83 21.58
CA VAL A 328 0.40 8.96 20.77
C VAL A 328 1.13 10.20 21.24
N ILE A 329 1.70 10.94 20.32
CA ILE A 329 2.32 12.25 20.55
C ILE A 329 1.60 13.33 19.77
N ARG A 330 1.62 14.54 20.33
CA ARG A 330 1.26 15.80 19.68
C ARG A 330 2.47 16.71 19.68
N THR A 331 2.85 17.19 18.53
CA THR A 331 3.99 18.09 18.33
C THR A 331 3.50 19.39 17.71
N VAL A 332 3.94 20.51 18.22
CA VAL A 332 3.61 21.83 17.65
C VAL A 332 4.79 22.29 16.80
N ARG A 333 4.54 22.70 15.54
CA ARG A 333 5.57 23.29 14.68
C ARG A 333 6.08 24.61 15.28
N ARG A 334 7.40 24.78 15.27
CA ARG A 334 8.07 26.03 15.63
C ARG A 334 7.90 27.13 14.60
#